data_28e3219625e3fa3f25b444f47bf1d3d1
#
_entry.id   28e3219625e3fa3f25b444f47bf1d3d1
#
_cell.length_a   1.000
_cell.length_b   1.000
_cell.length_c   1.000
_cell.angle_alpha   90.00
_cell.angle_beta   90.00
_cell.angle_gamma   90.00
#
_symmetry.space_group_name_H-M   'P 1'
#
loop_
_entity.id
_entity.type
_entity.pdbx_description
1 polymer ?
#
loop_
_entity_poly.entity_id
_entity_poly.type
_entity_poly.pdbx_seq_one_letter_code
_entity_poly.pdbx_strand_id
1 'polypeptide(L)'
;NNGVYRCNLILDRIDEANFDATLKKQYKGEALFIRALTYFNMYRLWGGIPMTNKVVTVAEALKIGRSSDQQVYDFLVGDLNQVINESMLPSSYASADMGRVTSSAAMALLGKIYLTFHKWTEARNVLSQLIGKYSLMTTPDRVFDVNNKMNDEIIFAVRFNKDVEGGHGYWFSIINLTDD
;
A
#
# COMPACT_ATOMS: atom_id res chain seq x y z
N ASN A 1 5.52 -8.88 -11.51
CA ASN A 1 4.53 -8.84 -10.44
C ASN A 1 3.19 -8.36 -10.97
N ASN A 2 2.16 -9.20 -10.88
CA ASN A 2 0.82 -8.94 -11.43
C ASN A 2 0.15 -7.70 -10.79
N GLY A 3 0.42 -7.43 -9.52
CA GLY A 3 -0.11 -6.26 -8.80
C GLY A 3 0.41 -4.95 -9.39
N VAL A 4 1.73 -4.84 -9.57
CA VAL A 4 2.35 -3.64 -10.18
C VAL A 4 1.86 -3.42 -11.60
N TYR A 5 1.77 -4.48 -12.41
CA TYR A 5 1.24 -4.39 -13.77
C TYR A 5 -0.17 -3.80 -13.79
N ARG A 6 -1.07 -4.29 -12.92
CA ARG A 6 -2.45 -3.77 -12.82
C ARG A 6 -2.49 -2.32 -12.36
N CYS A 7 -1.64 -1.93 -11.40
CA CYS A 7 -1.54 -0.53 -10.98
C CYS A 7 -1.10 0.36 -12.14
N ASN A 8 -0.05 -0.03 -12.87
CA ASN A 8 0.42 0.72 -14.03
C ASN A 8 -0.64 0.80 -15.13
N LEU A 9 -1.38 -0.30 -15.39
CA LEU A 9 -2.45 -0.30 -16.37
C LEU A 9 -3.58 0.69 -16.03
N ILE A 10 -3.93 0.81 -14.73
CA ILE A 10 -4.88 1.81 -14.26
C ILE A 10 -4.31 3.21 -14.49
N LEU A 11 -3.08 3.46 -14.04
CA LEU A 11 -2.44 4.78 -14.13
C LEU A 11 -2.24 5.25 -15.57
N ASP A 12 -1.95 4.34 -16.49
CA ASP A 12 -1.76 4.66 -17.91
C ASP A 12 -3.08 4.99 -18.64
N ARG A 13 -4.24 4.48 -18.16
CA ARG A 13 -5.51 4.57 -18.88
C ARG A 13 -6.61 5.38 -18.19
N ILE A 14 -6.49 5.62 -16.90
CA ILE A 14 -7.59 6.17 -16.10
C ILE A 14 -8.00 7.57 -16.54
N ASP A 15 -7.05 8.37 -17.05
CA ASP A 15 -7.33 9.74 -17.46
C ASP A 15 -8.20 9.80 -18.74
N GLU A 16 -8.13 8.77 -19.60
CA GLU A 16 -8.93 8.63 -20.82
C GLU A 16 -10.34 8.10 -20.54
N ALA A 17 -10.55 7.43 -19.41
CA ALA A 17 -11.84 6.83 -19.06
C ALA A 17 -12.89 7.91 -18.76
N ASN A 18 -14.12 7.74 -19.27
CA ASN A 18 -15.20 8.71 -19.08
C ASN A 18 -16.10 8.32 -17.91
N PHE A 19 -15.76 8.79 -16.69
CA PHE A 19 -16.59 8.65 -15.49
C PHE A 19 -16.25 9.78 -14.49
N ASP A 20 -16.88 9.77 -13.32
CA ASP A 20 -16.75 10.80 -12.29
C ASP A 20 -15.29 11.14 -11.94
N ALA A 21 -14.96 12.44 -11.94
CA ALA A 21 -13.60 12.91 -11.73
C ALA A 21 -13.07 12.65 -10.31
N THR A 22 -13.95 12.64 -9.31
CA THR A 22 -13.59 12.37 -7.91
C THR A 22 -13.23 10.90 -7.74
N LEU A 23 -14.05 10.00 -8.30
CA LEU A 23 -13.76 8.57 -8.31
C LEU A 23 -12.50 8.25 -9.12
N LYS A 24 -12.30 8.94 -10.26
CA LYS A 24 -11.08 8.81 -11.06
C LYS A 24 -9.84 9.14 -10.23
N LYS A 25 -9.86 10.26 -9.52
CA LYS A 25 -8.80 10.71 -8.64
C LYS A 25 -8.54 9.72 -7.50
N GLN A 26 -9.61 9.20 -6.90
CA GLN A 26 -9.53 8.19 -5.84
C GLN A 26 -8.89 6.89 -6.33
N TYR A 27 -9.34 6.32 -7.45
CA TYR A 27 -8.76 5.09 -8.00
C TYR A 27 -7.30 5.26 -8.41
N LYS A 28 -6.93 6.45 -8.89
CA LYS A 28 -5.54 6.80 -9.16
C LYS A 28 -4.70 6.78 -7.88
N GLY A 29 -5.20 7.37 -6.79
CA GLY A 29 -4.55 7.35 -5.49
C GLY A 29 -4.41 5.94 -4.91
N GLU A 30 -5.43 5.11 -5.03
CA GLU A 30 -5.38 3.70 -4.61
C GLU A 30 -4.34 2.90 -5.42
N ALA A 31 -4.27 3.11 -6.73
CA ALA A 31 -3.29 2.45 -7.59
C ALA A 31 -1.85 2.85 -7.23
N LEU A 32 -1.60 4.13 -6.99
CA LEU A 32 -0.30 4.64 -6.53
C LEU A 32 0.10 4.05 -5.18
N PHE A 33 -0.83 4.02 -4.22
CA PHE A 33 -0.58 3.42 -2.91
C PHE A 33 -0.24 1.93 -3.00
N ILE A 34 -1.04 1.14 -3.73
CA ILE A 34 -0.83 -0.30 -3.88
C ILE A 34 0.50 -0.58 -4.60
N ARG A 35 0.86 0.23 -5.59
CA ARG A 35 2.15 0.15 -6.28
C ARG A 35 3.30 0.41 -5.32
N ALA A 36 3.24 1.48 -4.55
CA ALA A 36 4.23 1.84 -3.55
C ALA A 36 4.36 0.74 -2.47
N LEU A 37 3.25 0.24 -1.93
CA LEU A 37 3.23 -0.84 -0.94
C LEU A 37 3.89 -2.12 -1.49
N THR A 38 3.56 -2.48 -2.73
CA THR A 38 4.11 -3.68 -3.38
C THR A 38 5.61 -3.56 -3.57
N TYR A 39 6.09 -2.45 -4.14
CA TYR A 39 7.52 -2.23 -4.34
C TYR A 39 8.28 -2.08 -3.02
N PHE A 40 7.69 -1.44 -2.00
CA PHE A 40 8.30 -1.34 -0.68
C PHE A 40 8.49 -2.72 -0.02
N ASN A 41 7.49 -3.59 -0.10
CA ASN A 41 7.63 -4.97 0.41
C ASN A 41 8.70 -5.75 -0.36
N MET A 42 8.76 -5.61 -1.69
CA MET A 42 9.82 -6.23 -2.49
C MET A 42 11.21 -5.69 -2.10
N TYR A 43 11.34 -4.38 -1.94
CA TYR A 43 12.60 -3.76 -1.51
C TYR A 43 13.08 -4.26 -0.16
N ARG A 44 12.18 -4.37 0.82
CA ARG A 44 12.51 -4.88 2.17
C ARG A 44 13.03 -6.31 2.17
N LEU A 45 12.62 -7.13 1.19
CA LEU A 45 13.02 -8.53 1.08
C LEU A 45 14.30 -8.72 0.24
N TRP A 46 14.47 -7.92 -0.82
CA TRP A 46 15.51 -8.16 -1.83
C TRP A 46 16.47 -6.98 -2.08
N GLY A 47 16.30 -5.86 -1.39
CA GLY A 47 17.04 -4.61 -1.66
C GLY A 47 16.62 -4.00 -2.99
N GLY A 48 17.55 -3.42 -3.73
CA GLY A 48 17.28 -2.84 -5.04
C GLY A 48 16.62 -3.85 -5.99
N ILE A 49 15.56 -3.44 -6.66
CA ILE A 49 14.70 -4.26 -7.52
C ILE A 49 14.48 -3.58 -8.87
N PRO A 50 14.17 -4.34 -9.94
CA PRO A 50 13.69 -3.74 -11.17
C PRO A 50 12.34 -3.05 -10.95
N MET A 51 12.22 -1.78 -11.36
CA MET A 51 11.00 -0.99 -11.20
C MET A 51 10.54 -0.42 -12.54
N THR A 52 9.22 -0.24 -12.68
CA THR A 52 8.60 0.45 -13.80
C THR A 52 7.38 1.23 -13.33
N ASN A 53 7.17 2.41 -13.90
CA ASN A 53 6.01 3.28 -13.63
C ASN A 53 4.94 3.21 -14.72
N LYS A 54 5.12 2.36 -15.73
CA LYS A 54 4.21 2.17 -16.87
C LYS A 54 4.07 0.70 -17.24
N VAL A 55 3.11 0.39 -18.08
CA VAL A 55 3.01 -0.92 -18.72
C VAL A 55 4.19 -1.11 -19.67
N VAL A 56 4.88 -2.23 -19.55
CA VAL A 56 6.03 -2.60 -20.39
C VAL A 56 5.81 -3.96 -21.02
N THR A 57 6.34 -4.14 -22.22
CA THR A 57 6.40 -5.45 -22.89
C THR A 57 7.41 -6.36 -22.21
N VAL A 58 7.34 -7.67 -22.49
CA VAL A 58 8.32 -8.64 -21.98
C VAL A 58 9.74 -8.27 -22.41
N ALA A 59 9.92 -7.84 -23.66
CA ALA A 59 11.23 -7.45 -24.20
C ALA A 59 11.82 -6.22 -23.50
N GLU A 60 10.98 -5.25 -23.11
CA GLU A 60 11.39 -4.08 -22.32
C GLU A 60 11.70 -4.48 -20.88
N ALA A 61 10.85 -5.31 -20.26
CA ALA A 61 11.04 -5.77 -18.89
C ALA A 61 12.38 -6.49 -18.68
N LEU A 62 12.82 -7.29 -19.64
CA LEU A 62 14.10 -8.00 -19.61
C LEU A 62 15.32 -7.06 -19.66
N LYS A 63 15.15 -5.81 -20.06
CA LYS A 63 16.22 -4.78 -20.10
C LYS A 63 16.28 -3.93 -18.84
N ILE A 64 15.29 -4.05 -17.96
CA ILE A 64 15.24 -3.25 -16.71
C ILE A 64 16.17 -3.90 -15.68
N GLY A 65 17.25 -3.22 -15.36
CA GLY A 65 18.19 -3.62 -14.30
C GLY A 65 17.65 -3.36 -12.89
N ARG A 66 18.43 -3.74 -11.88
CA ARG A 66 18.15 -3.41 -10.48
C ARG A 66 18.32 -1.89 -10.25
N SER A 67 17.36 -1.32 -9.54
CA SER A 67 17.45 0.08 -9.11
C SER A 67 18.33 0.21 -7.89
N SER A 68 18.99 1.37 -7.73
CA SER A 68 19.69 1.73 -6.49
C SER A 68 18.68 2.01 -5.36
N ASP A 69 19.15 1.99 -4.11
CA ASP A 69 18.33 2.33 -2.94
C ASP A 69 17.74 3.73 -3.06
N GLN A 70 18.50 4.69 -3.57
CA GLN A 70 18.00 6.05 -3.80
C GLN A 70 16.89 6.09 -4.85
N GLN A 71 17.03 5.35 -5.94
CA GLN A 71 15.98 5.28 -6.97
C GLN A 71 14.70 4.65 -6.44
N VAL A 72 14.82 3.61 -5.59
CA VAL A 72 13.66 3.01 -4.93
C VAL A 72 13.00 4.01 -3.99
N TYR A 73 13.78 4.68 -3.15
CA TYR A 73 13.30 5.72 -2.25
C TYR A 73 12.54 6.81 -2.99
N ASP A 74 13.15 7.41 -4.02
CA ASP A 74 12.54 8.50 -4.78
C ASP A 74 11.23 8.08 -5.44
N PHE A 75 11.17 6.86 -5.97
CA PHE A 75 9.97 6.32 -6.58
C PHE A 75 8.83 6.15 -5.57
N LEU A 76 9.11 5.51 -4.43
CA LEU A 76 8.10 5.24 -3.39
C LEU A 76 7.57 6.54 -2.77
N VAL A 77 8.48 7.45 -2.46
CA VAL A 77 8.15 8.76 -1.89
C VAL A 77 7.39 9.62 -2.90
N GLY A 78 7.76 9.55 -4.18
CA GLY A 78 7.07 10.25 -5.27
C GLY A 78 5.62 9.83 -5.38
N ASP A 79 5.34 8.52 -5.45
CA ASP A 79 3.98 7.98 -5.53
C ASP A 79 3.12 8.42 -4.33
N LEU A 80 3.63 8.28 -3.11
CA LEU A 80 2.86 8.60 -1.90
C LEU A 80 2.70 10.10 -1.66
N ASN A 81 3.70 10.91 -1.98
CA ASN A 81 3.57 12.36 -1.92
C ASN A 81 2.53 12.87 -2.93
N GLN A 82 2.45 12.29 -4.11
CA GLN A 82 1.40 12.62 -5.06
C GLN A 82 0.01 12.33 -4.47
N VAL A 83 -0.18 11.16 -3.87
CA VAL A 83 -1.44 10.78 -3.21
C VAL A 83 -1.84 11.79 -2.13
N ILE A 84 -0.88 12.19 -1.29
CA ILE A 84 -1.13 13.06 -0.13
C ILE A 84 -1.33 14.51 -0.56
N ASN A 85 -0.42 15.06 -1.37
CA ASN A 85 -0.45 16.47 -1.76
C ASN A 85 -1.64 16.83 -2.64
N GLU A 86 -2.05 15.90 -3.50
CA GLU A 86 -3.23 16.08 -4.32
C GLU A 86 -4.54 15.69 -3.60
N SER A 87 -4.45 15.24 -2.32
CA SER A 87 -5.63 14.78 -1.55
C SER A 87 -6.48 13.77 -2.32
N MET A 88 -5.82 12.73 -2.86
CA MET A 88 -6.47 11.75 -3.74
C MET A 88 -7.40 10.79 -2.99
N LEU A 89 -7.14 10.55 -1.72
CA LEU A 89 -7.84 9.56 -0.91
C LEU A 89 -8.66 10.23 0.20
N PRO A 90 -9.85 9.72 0.50
CA PRO A 90 -10.65 10.22 1.62
C PRO A 90 -10.03 9.84 2.96
N SER A 91 -10.46 10.51 4.04
CA SER A 91 -10.04 10.19 5.41
C SER A 91 -10.71 8.93 5.95
N SER A 92 -11.90 8.60 5.47
CA SER A 92 -12.69 7.42 5.86
C SER A 92 -13.63 7.01 4.74
N TYR A 93 -14.16 5.78 4.83
CA TYR A 93 -15.14 5.23 3.90
C TYR A 93 -16.42 4.84 4.63
N ALA A 94 -17.54 4.80 3.92
CA ALA A 94 -18.77 4.18 4.39
C ALA A 94 -18.56 2.66 4.59
N SER A 95 -19.43 2.02 5.37
CA SER A 95 -19.29 0.61 5.75
C SER A 95 -19.14 -0.35 4.56
N ALA A 96 -19.79 -0.07 3.43
CA ALA A 96 -19.68 -0.88 2.21
C ALA A 96 -18.27 -0.87 1.58
N ASP A 97 -17.54 0.23 1.72
CA ASP A 97 -16.19 0.42 1.19
C ASP A 97 -15.10 0.34 2.27
N MET A 98 -15.47 -0.06 3.49
CA MET A 98 -14.54 -0.18 4.61
C MET A 98 -13.40 -1.17 4.29
N GLY A 99 -12.16 -0.73 4.50
CA GLY A 99 -10.95 -1.50 4.19
C GLY A 99 -10.22 -1.00 2.93
N ARG A 100 -10.81 -0.09 2.16
CA ARG A 100 -10.09 0.62 1.08
C ARG A 100 -9.04 1.57 1.66
N VAL A 101 -8.14 2.02 0.82
CA VAL A 101 -7.00 2.86 1.22
C VAL A 101 -7.46 4.27 1.59
N THR A 102 -7.14 4.72 2.80
CA THR A 102 -7.40 6.08 3.28
C THR A 102 -6.17 6.99 3.16
N SER A 103 -6.37 8.30 3.30
CA SER A 103 -5.26 9.26 3.39
C SER A 103 -4.31 8.96 4.56
N SER A 104 -4.86 8.51 5.70
CA SER A 104 -4.05 8.07 6.84
C SER A 104 -3.19 6.85 6.53
N ALA A 105 -3.69 5.89 5.73
CA ALA A 105 -2.92 4.74 5.29
C ALA A 105 -1.71 5.16 4.42
N ALA A 106 -1.91 6.13 3.52
CA ALA A 106 -0.81 6.67 2.71
C ALA A 106 0.26 7.37 3.56
N MET A 107 -0.15 8.18 4.54
CA MET A 107 0.76 8.84 5.48
C MET A 107 1.53 7.83 6.35
N ALA A 108 0.86 6.79 6.84
CA ALA A 108 1.49 5.74 7.65
C ALA A 108 2.52 4.94 6.85
N LEU A 109 2.19 4.59 5.60
CA LEU A 109 3.13 3.90 4.71
C LEU A 109 4.33 4.80 4.38
N LEU A 110 4.11 6.08 4.07
CA LEU A 110 5.17 7.04 3.81
C LEU A 110 6.10 7.20 5.03
N GLY A 111 5.53 7.31 6.23
CA GLY A 111 6.31 7.35 7.47
C GLY A 111 7.17 6.09 7.67
N LYS A 112 6.63 4.91 7.37
CA LYS A 112 7.37 3.64 7.45
C LYS A 112 8.49 3.57 6.41
N ILE A 113 8.30 4.11 5.21
CA ILE A 113 9.34 4.23 4.19
C ILE A 113 10.44 5.17 4.68
N TYR A 114 10.10 6.36 5.18
CA TYR A 114 11.06 7.30 5.74
C TYR A 114 11.90 6.67 6.86
N LEU A 115 11.28 5.94 7.79
CA LEU A 115 12.00 5.21 8.85
C LEU A 115 12.98 4.17 8.27
N THR A 116 12.58 3.43 7.25
CA THR A 116 13.42 2.42 6.61
C THR A 116 14.65 3.03 5.92
N PHE A 117 14.50 4.23 5.38
CA PHE A 117 15.60 4.97 4.73
C PHE A 117 16.29 6.00 5.65
N HIS A 118 16.10 5.88 6.97
CA HIS A 118 16.73 6.74 8.00
C HIS A 118 16.42 8.24 7.86
N LYS A 119 15.27 8.59 7.30
CA LYS A 119 14.76 9.95 7.17
C LYS A 119 13.89 10.31 8.38
N TRP A 120 14.53 10.48 9.53
CA TRP A 120 13.85 10.60 10.84
C TRP A 120 12.97 11.84 10.97
N THR A 121 13.42 12.97 10.44
CA THR A 121 12.68 14.24 10.48
C THR A 121 11.42 14.15 9.63
N GLU A 122 11.53 13.64 8.42
CA GLU A 122 10.42 13.45 7.49
C GLU A 122 9.40 12.44 8.06
N ALA A 123 9.90 11.34 8.65
CA ALA A 123 9.05 10.35 9.31
C ALA A 123 8.25 10.99 10.46
N ARG A 124 8.93 11.75 11.34
CA ARG A 124 8.27 12.47 12.44
C ARG A 124 7.19 13.41 11.91
N ASN A 125 7.51 14.21 10.88
CA ASN A 125 6.60 15.22 10.35
C ASN A 125 5.32 14.61 9.76
N VAL A 126 5.41 13.48 9.05
CA VAL A 126 4.23 12.83 8.48
C VAL A 126 3.46 12.03 9.53
N LEU A 127 4.14 11.29 10.41
CA LEU A 127 3.48 10.44 11.41
C LEU A 127 2.81 11.24 12.52
N SER A 128 3.35 12.41 12.89
CA SER A 128 2.71 13.28 13.89
C SER A 128 1.30 13.73 13.49
N GLN A 129 0.98 13.76 12.20
CA GLN A 129 -0.35 14.09 11.70
C GLN A 129 -1.39 12.99 11.95
N LEU A 130 -0.96 11.80 12.34
CA LEU A 130 -1.82 10.66 12.68
C LEU A 130 -2.12 10.54 14.17
N ILE A 131 -1.37 11.25 15.02
CA ILE A 131 -1.57 11.23 16.48
C ILE A 131 -2.98 11.69 16.82
N GLY A 132 -3.67 10.90 17.64
CA GLY A 132 -5.05 11.17 18.08
C GLY A 132 -6.14 10.76 17.08
N LYS A 133 -5.79 10.23 15.91
CA LYS A 133 -6.78 9.71 14.94
C LYS A 133 -7.10 8.23 15.14
N TYR A 134 -6.27 7.52 15.85
CA TYR A 134 -6.37 6.08 16.12
C TYR A 134 -6.15 5.83 17.60
N SER A 135 -6.70 4.74 18.12
CA SER A 135 -6.60 4.38 19.53
C SER A 135 -6.12 2.94 19.66
N LEU A 136 -5.22 2.70 20.61
CA LEU A 136 -4.79 1.33 20.91
C LEU A 136 -5.95 0.52 21.50
N MET A 137 -6.03 -0.73 21.12
CA MET A 137 -6.93 -1.68 21.75
C MET A 137 -6.48 -1.98 23.18
N THR A 138 -7.41 -2.40 24.01
CA THR A 138 -7.13 -2.65 25.44
C THR A 138 -6.16 -3.80 25.67
N THR A 139 -6.13 -4.78 24.76
CA THR A 139 -5.23 -5.93 24.81
C THR A 139 -4.83 -6.35 23.40
N PRO A 140 -3.63 -6.96 23.19
CA PRO A 140 -3.16 -7.35 21.87
C PRO A 140 -4.07 -8.34 21.12
N ASP A 141 -4.76 -9.24 21.85
CA ASP A 141 -5.71 -10.19 21.26
C ASP A 141 -6.90 -9.48 20.59
N ARG A 142 -7.32 -8.32 21.10
CA ARG A 142 -8.38 -7.52 20.51
C ARG A 142 -8.04 -6.93 19.16
N VAL A 143 -6.77 -6.69 18.89
CA VAL A 143 -6.31 -6.20 17.57
C VAL A 143 -6.58 -7.23 16.48
N PHE A 144 -6.44 -8.52 16.82
CA PHE A 144 -6.57 -9.65 15.89
C PHE A 144 -7.94 -10.35 15.95
N ASP A 145 -8.91 -9.77 16.65
CA ASP A 145 -10.26 -10.33 16.76
C ASP A 145 -10.93 -10.42 15.38
N VAL A 146 -11.25 -11.65 14.97
CA VAL A 146 -11.87 -11.93 13.66
C VAL A 146 -13.25 -11.30 13.48
N ASN A 147 -13.92 -10.96 14.59
CA ASN A 147 -15.22 -10.27 14.60
C ASN A 147 -15.07 -8.75 14.59
N ASN A 148 -13.86 -8.21 14.80
CA ASN A 148 -13.57 -6.77 14.82
C ASN A 148 -12.35 -6.42 13.97
N LYS A 149 -12.35 -6.84 12.70
CA LYS A 149 -11.21 -6.72 11.77
C LYS A 149 -10.82 -5.28 11.42
N MET A 150 -11.66 -4.30 11.70
CA MET A 150 -11.43 -2.89 11.42
C MET A 150 -11.60 -2.06 12.71
N ASN A 151 -10.95 -2.53 13.78
CA ASN A 151 -10.93 -1.82 15.05
C ASN A 151 -10.12 -0.51 14.98
N ASP A 152 -10.24 0.30 16.02
CA ASP A 152 -9.68 1.67 16.08
C ASP A 152 -8.14 1.73 16.03
N GLU A 153 -7.44 0.61 16.20
CA GLU A 153 -5.98 0.54 16.06
C GLU A 153 -5.53 0.31 14.61
N ILE A 154 -6.40 -0.23 13.76
CA ILE A 154 -6.04 -0.60 12.39
C ILE A 154 -6.10 0.62 11.45
N ILE A 155 -4.94 1.09 11.01
CA ILE A 155 -4.84 2.14 9.99
C ILE A 155 -5.11 1.58 8.59
N PHE A 156 -4.53 0.41 8.27
CA PHE A 156 -4.73 -0.31 7.03
C PHE A 156 -4.36 -1.78 7.19
N ALA A 157 -5.19 -2.65 6.64
CA ALA A 157 -4.93 -4.09 6.60
C ALA A 157 -5.37 -4.69 5.27
N VAL A 158 -4.59 -5.62 4.74
CA VAL A 158 -5.03 -6.49 3.63
C VAL A 158 -5.98 -7.53 4.21
N ARG A 159 -7.25 -7.45 3.83
CA ARG A 159 -8.29 -8.34 4.34
C ARG A 159 -8.36 -9.61 3.51
N PHE A 160 -8.15 -10.74 4.15
CA PHE A 160 -8.34 -12.05 3.56
C PHE A 160 -9.74 -12.59 3.86
N ASN A 161 -10.35 -13.25 2.87
CA ASN A 161 -11.64 -13.91 3.02
C ASN A 161 -11.46 -15.40 2.69
N LYS A 162 -11.94 -16.28 3.58
CA LYS A 162 -11.88 -17.74 3.40
C LYS A 162 -12.66 -18.24 2.19
N ASP A 163 -13.67 -17.47 1.75
CA ASP A 163 -14.56 -17.85 0.66
C ASP A 163 -14.04 -17.43 -0.73
N VAL A 164 -12.89 -16.79 -0.79
CA VAL A 164 -12.25 -16.37 -2.04
C VAL A 164 -10.97 -17.18 -2.25
N GLU A 165 -10.84 -17.77 -3.45
CA GLU A 165 -9.62 -18.50 -3.82
C GLU A 165 -8.37 -17.62 -3.65
N GLY A 166 -7.35 -18.13 -2.94
CA GLY A 166 -6.18 -17.35 -2.56
C GLY A 166 -6.41 -16.38 -1.40
N GLY A 167 -7.60 -16.37 -0.78
CA GLY A 167 -7.94 -15.52 0.36
C GLY A 167 -7.31 -15.92 1.69
N HIS A 168 -6.49 -16.97 1.70
CA HIS A 168 -5.74 -17.41 2.88
C HIS A 168 -4.36 -16.74 2.90
N GLY A 169 -3.99 -16.18 4.05
CA GLY A 169 -2.63 -15.69 4.24
C GLY A 169 -1.62 -16.84 4.11
N TYR A 170 -0.71 -16.74 3.16
CA TYR A 170 0.32 -17.76 2.89
C TYR A 170 1.12 -18.18 4.14
N TRP A 171 1.23 -17.32 5.13
CA TRP A 171 1.92 -17.59 6.40
C TRP A 171 1.23 -18.65 7.27
N PHE A 172 -0.10 -18.82 7.17
CA PHE A 172 -0.79 -19.88 7.89
C PHE A 172 -0.49 -21.28 7.34
N SER A 173 -0.18 -21.38 6.06
CA SER A 173 0.19 -22.66 5.43
C SER A 173 1.56 -23.15 5.87
N ILE A 174 2.47 -22.25 6.31
CA ILE A 174 3.81 -22.61 6.77
C ILE A 174 3.79 -23.09 8.23
N ILE A 175 2.86 -22.59 9.04
CA ILE A 175 2.74 -22.95 10.45
C ILE A 175 2.05 -24.32 10.63
N ASN A 176 1.18 -24.73 9.71
CA ASN A 176 0.47 -26.01 9.75
C ASN A 176 1.27 -27.19 9.16
N LEU A 177 2.53 -27.03 8.82
CA LEU A 177 3.41 -28.13 8.35
C LEU A 177 4.09 -28.90 9.48
N THR A 178 3.73 -28.69 10.75
CA THR A 178 4.37 -29.31 11.91
C THR A 178 3.46 -30.23 12.73
N ASP A 179 2.25 -30.53 12.27
CA ASP A 179 1.35 -31.51 12.90
C ASP A 179 1.12 -32.70 11.97
N ASP A 180 2.17 -33.55 11.83
CA ASP A 180 2.11 -34.98 11.53
C ASP A 180 3.26 -35.70 12.28
#